data_516d3411a657e8140d3e3d347dc29173
#
_entry.id   516d3411a657e8140d3e3d347dc29173
#
_cell.length_a   1.000
_cell.length_b   1.000
_cell.length_c   1.000
_cell.angle_alpha   90.00
_cell.angle_beta   90.00
_cell.angle_gamma   90.00
#
_symmetry.space_group_name_H-M   'P 1'
#
loop_
_entity.id
_entity.type
_entity.pdbx_description
1 polymer ?
#
loop_
_entity_poly.entity_id
_entity_poly.type
_entity_poly.pdbx_seq_one_letter_code
_entity_poly.pdbx_strand_id
1 'polypeptide(L)'
;ARIHFKGDDLARIKKDSGYDGKLLLSTNDMLLARICTVLGRTVLDLTSRNGESKDSAAEAPCQVKALVNLRGSAVPENYAGNAFCSCSGAATTELGDLCGCLAKIGAEFRNQETCSALADAMLKKWAELEYGETTASKAFWGQSIEPGIVFVTNSLHRLPVRSVRFSQSNLVGFAPQTCGDAILIMPAKDGVFV
;
A
#
# COMPACT_ATOMS: atom_id res chain seq x y z
N ALA A 1 12.02 -6.31 9.34
CA ALA A 1 12.93 -5.16 9.38
C ALA A 1 12.13 -3.90 9.72
N ARG A 2 12.77 -2.90 10.28
CA ARG A 2 12.16 -1.59 10.57
C ARG A 2 13.15 -0.50 10.17
N ILE A 3 12.71 0.42 9.32
CA ILE A 3 13.53 1.48 8.79
C ILE A 3 12.87 2.82 9.12
N HIS A 4 13.64 3.78 9.65
CA HIS A 4 13.17 5.13 9.94
C HIS A 4 13.59 6.08 8.82
N PHE A 5 12.61 6.76 8.23
CA PHE A 5 12.82 7.86 7.27
C PHE A 5 12.46 9.17 7.94
N LYS A 6 13.41 10.05 8.09
CA LYS A 6 13.19 11.41 8.60
C LYS A 6 12.54 12.31 7.54
N GLY A 7 12.03 13.45 7.95
CA GLY A 7 11.41 14.42 7.04
C GLY A 7 12.32 14.82 5.87
N ASP A 8 13.61 15.03 6.13
CA ASP A 8 14.60 15.38 5.09
C ASP A 8 14.84 14.23 4.10
N ASP A 9 14.82 12.98 4.58
CA ASP A 9 14.94 11.80 3.70
C ASP A 9 13.74 11.71 2.75
N LEU A 10 12.54 11.97 3.26
CA LEU A 10 11.32 11.98 2.45
C LEU A 10 11.34 13.08 1.40
N ALA A 11 11.83 14.28 1.76
CA ALA A 11 12.01 15.39 0.81
C ALA A 11 13.02 15.04 -0.29
N ARG A 12 14.13 14.37 0.07
CA ARG A 12 15.14 13.91 -0.88
C ARG A 12 14.58 12.82 -1.82
N ILE A 13 13.88 11.82 -1.28
CA ILE A 13 13.23 10.78 -2.09
C ILE A 13 12.28 11.42 -3.11
N LYS A 14 11.53 12.43 -2.70
CA LYS A 14 10.64 13.15 -3.59
C LYS A 14 11.39 13.86 -4.72
N LYS A 15 12.48 14.53 -4.42
CA LYS A 15 13.32 15.24 -5.39
C LYS A 15 14.00 14.26 -6.36
N ASP A 16 14.52 13.15 -5.84
CA ASP A 16 15.32 12.18 -6.59
C ASP A 16 14.47 11.16 -7.39
N SER A 17 13.15 11.16 -7.21
CA SER A 17 12.26 10.21 -7.90
C SER A 17 12.26 10.41 -9.41
N GLY A 18 12.58 11.62 -9.89
CA GLY A 18 12.52 11.97 -11.31
C GLY A 18 11.13 11.84 -11.94
N TYR A 19 10.08 11.60 -11.12
CA TYR A 19 8.73 11.43 -11.61
C TYR A 19 8.18 12.79 -12.07
N ASP A 20 8.01 12.91 -13.36
CA ASP A 20 7.43 14.07 -14.06
C ASP A 20 5.98 13.85 -14.50
N GLY A 21 5.38 12.74 -14.01
CA GLY A 21 4.05 12.31 -14.38
C GLY A 21 2.97 13.36 -14.15
N LYS A 22 1.94 13.32 -14.98
CA LYS A 22 0.81 14.27 -14.94
C LYS A 22 -0.09 14.09 -13.71
N LEU A 23 -0.01 12.94 -13.04
CA LEU A 23 -0.83 12.63 -11.88
C LEU A 23 -0.12 13.04 -10.58
N LEU A 24 -0.89 13.52 -9.62
CA LEU A 24 -0.37 13.87 -8.32
C LEU A 24 0.13 12.62 -7.59
N LEU A 25 1.41 12.62 -7.24
CA LEU A 25 2.06 11.58 -6.47
C LEU A 25 2.38 12.12 -5.07
N SER A 26 1.87 11.45 -4.03
CA SER A 26 2.16 11.83 -2.66
C SER A 26 3.55 11.38 -2.24
N THR A 27 4.12 12.02 -1.21
CA THR A 27 5.40 11.58 -0.62
C THR A 27 5.35 10.12 -0.15
N ASN A 28 4.18 9.69 0.35
CA ASN A 28 3.96 8.30 0.75
C ASN A 28 4.03 7.33 -0.44
N ASP A 29 3.42 7.69 -1.57
CA ASP A 29 3.44 6.85 -2.77
C ASP A 29 4.86 6.73 -3.33
N MET A 30 5.62 7.82 -3.30
CA MET A 30 7.03 7.80 -3.72
C MET A 30 7.89 6.92 -2.81
N LEU A 31 7.68 7.00 -1.50
CA LEU A 31 8.37 6.14 -0.54
C LEU A 31 8.04 4.67 -0.81
N LEU A 32 6.76 4.34 -1.01
CA LEU A 32 6.31 3.00 -1.37
C LEU A 32 6.96 2.52 -2.68
N ALA A 33 6.91 3.34 -3.73
CA ALA A 33 7.54 2.99 -5.01
C ALA A 33 9.02 2.67 -4.83
N ARG A 34 9.75 3.50 -4.06
CA ARG A 34 11.17 3.29 -3.78
C ARG A 34 11.44 2.00 -3.04
N ILE A 35 10.64 1.69 -2.03
CA ILE A 35 10.75 0.45 -1.25
C ILE A 35 10.46 -0.76 -2.15
N CYS A 36 9.39 -0.72 -2.92
CA CYS A 36 9.02 -1.80 -3.85
C CYS A 36 10.10 -2.04 -4.91
N THR A 37 10.71 -0.97 -5.45
CA THR A 37 11.86 -1.09 -6.37
C THR A 37 13.03 -1.83 -5.72
N VAL A 38 13.41 -1.45 -4.50
CA VAL A 38 14.54 -2.07 -3.80
C VAL A 38 14.25 -3.53 -3.47
N LEU A 39 13.07 -3.81 -2.92
CA LEU A 39 12.66 -5.18 -2.58
C LEU A 39 12.54 -6.05 -3.84
N GLY A 40 11.93 -5.53 -4.91
CA GLY A 40 11.80 -6.24 -6.18
C GLY A 40 13.15 -6.64 -6.75
N ARG A 41 14.10 -5.73 -6.81
CA ARG A 41 15.47 -6.01 -7.26
C ARG A 41 16.15 -7.07 -6.37
N THR A 42 15.97 -6.96 -5.04
CA THR A 42 16.54 -7.94 -4.11
C THR A 42 15.97 -9.34 -4.36
N VAL A 43 14.66 -9.46 -4.56
CA VAL A 43 14.02 -10.75 -4.88
C VAL A 43 14.57 -11.31 -6.18
N LEU A 44 14.66 -10.49 -7.23
CA LEU A 44 15.21 -10.90 -8.52
C LEU A 44 16.66 -11.36 -8.43
N ASP A 45 17.50 -10.63 -7.69
CA ASP A 45 18.89 -11.02 -7.46
C ASP A 45 19.00 -12.37 -6.73
N LEU A 46 18.12 -12.62 -5.78
CA LEU A 46 18.10 -13.89 -5.04
C LEU A 46 17.64 -15.05 -5.93
N THR A 47 16.61 -14.86 -6.75
CA THR A 47 16.11 -15.90 -7.68
C THR A 47 17.15 -16.20 -8.77
N SER A 48 17.83 -15.20 -9.29
CA SER A 48 18.89 -15.36 -10.29
C SER A 48 20.10 -16.15 -9.76
N ARG A 49 20.45 -15.97 -8.48
CA ARG A 49 21.53 -16.75 -7.81
C ARG A 49 21.18 -18.21 -7.64
N ASN A 50 19.88 -18.54 -7.55
CA ASN A 50 19.40 -19.91 -7.42
C ASN A 50 19.27 -20.67 -8.75
N GLY A 51 19.76 -20.10 -9.86
CA GLY A 51 19.84 -20.76 -11.17
C GLY A 51 18.59 -20.62 -12.05
N GLU A 52 17.61 -19.83 -11.63
CA GLU A 52 16.47 -19.47 -12.47
C GLU A 52 16.89 -18.33 -13.42
N SER A 53 16.69 -18.56 -14.71
CA SER A 53 17.06 -17.76 -15.90
C SER A 53 17.45 -16.29 -15.69
N LYS A 54 18.61 -15.91 -16.23
CA LYS A 54 19.19 -14.55 -16.20
C LYS A 54 18.54 -13.52 -17.14
N ASP A 55 17.62 -13.91 -18.00
CA ASP A 55 17.24 -13.09 -19.15
C ASP A 55 16.16 -12.03 -18.91
N SER A 56 15.62 -11.90 -17.71
CA SER A 56 14.55 -10.93 -17.42
C SER A 56 14.67 -10.12 -16.13
N ALA A 57 15.87 -10.05 -15.55
CA ALA A 57 16.07 -9.47 -14.21
C ALA A 57 15.83 -7.95 -14.09
N ALA A 58 15.75 -7.21 -15.21
CA ALA A 58 15.63 -5.76 -15.17
C ALA A 58 14.18 -5.26 -14.97
N GLU A 59 13.18 -6.01 -15.46
CA GLU A 59 11.78 -5.54 -15.52
C GLU A 59 10.79 -6.65 -15.18
N ALA A 60 10.91 -7.24 -13.97
CA ALA A 60 9.93 -8.25 -13.59
C ALA A 60 8.56 -7.62 -13.36
N PRO A 61 7.49 -8.25 -13.84
CA PRO A 61 6.14 -7.83 -13.55
C PRO A 61 5.88 -7.93 -12.04
N CYS A 62 5.26 -6.90 -11.50
CA CYS A 62 4.84 -6.88 -10.11
C CYS A 62 3.42 -6.32 -9.96
N GLN A 63 2.79 -6.65 -8.86
CA GLN A 63 1.51 -6.11 -8.47
C GLN A 63 1.66 -5.35 -7.15
N VAL A 64 1.14 -4.14 -7.11
CA VAL A 64 1.01 -3.38 -5.87
C VAL A 64 -0.45 -3.45 -5.40
N LYS A 65 -0.66 -3.90 -4.16
CA LYS A 65 -1.95 -3.88 -3.48
C LYS A 65 -1.90 -2.84 -2.37
N ALA A 66 -2.72 -1.81 -2.48
CA ALA A 66 -2.81 -0.74 -1.50
C ALA A 66 -4.13 -0.80 -0.74
N LEU A 67 -4.08 -0.64 0.59
CA LEU A 67 -5.27 -0.45 1.41
C LEU A 67 -5.62 1.03 1.45
N VAL A 68 -6.84 1.35 1.11
CA VAL A 68 -7.34 2.72 1.01
C VAL A 68 -8.52 2.93 1.92
N ASN A 69 -8.46 4.01 2.70
CA ASN A 69 -9.52 4.43 3.59
C ASN A 69 -10.66 5.07 2.80
N LEU A 70 -11.88 4.57 3.00
CA LEU A 70 -13.10 5.05 2.33
C LEU A 70 -13.85 6.12 3.15
N ARG A 71 -13.40 6.45 4.37
CA ARG A 71 -14.04 7.49 5.20
C ARG A 71 -13.88 8.86 4.54
N GLY A 72 -14.94 9.63 4.58
CA GLY A 72 -15.00 10.94 3.93
C GLY A 72 -15.19 10.89 2.42
N SER A 73 -15.20 9.68 1.82
CA SER A 73 -15.51 9.48 0.39
C SER A 73 -16.76 8.61 0.18
N ALA A 74 -16.68 7.33 0.44
CA ALA A 74 -17.81 6.40 0.27
C ALA A 74 -18.62 6.17 1.55
N VAL A 75 -18.03 6.40 2.71
CA VAL A 75 -18.72 6.32 4.02
C VAL A 75 -18.45 7.58 4.84
N PRO A 76 -19.32 7.92 5.83
CA PRO A 76 -19.11 9.07 6.70
C PRO A 76 -17.73 9.05 7.38
N GLU A 77 -17.14 10.23 7.61
CA GLU A 77 -15.82 10.35 8.21
C GLU A 77 -15.76 9.76 9.62
N ASN A 78 -16.85 9.87 10.37
CA ASN A 78 -16.98 9.35 11.73
C ASN A 78 -17.44 7.89 11.83
N TYR A 79 -17.47 7.16 10.73
CA TYR A 79 -17.83 5.74 10.73
C TYR A 79 -16.84 4.91 11.57
N ALA A 80 -17.34 4.21 12.58
CA ALA A 80 -16.51 3.51 13.55
C ALA A 80 -16.04 2.11 13.10
N GLY A 81 -16.68 1.51 12.07
CA GLY A 81 -16.32 0.20 11.54
C GLY A 81 -15.12 0.21 10.61
N ASN A 82 -14.77 -0.94 10.07
CA ASN A 82 -13.77 -1.05 9.01
C ASN A 82 -14.28 -0.40 7.73
N ALA A 83 -13.62 0.64 7.27
CA ALA A 83 -13.97 1.41 6.08
C ALA A 83 -12.75 1.53 5.18
N PHE A 84 -12.30 0.42 4.66
CA PHE A 84 -11.21 0.39 3.69
C PHE A 84 -11.49 -0.62 2.58
N CYS A 85 -10.91 -0.40 1.42
CA CYS A 85 -10.87 -1.36 0.34
C CYS A 85 -9.42 -1.64 -0.08
N SER A 86 -9.23 -2.75 -0.77
CA SER A 86 -7.97 -3.08 -1.41
C SER A 86 -8.04 -2.68 -2.88
N CYS A 87 -7.08 -1.90 -3.32
CA CYS A 87 -6.87 -1.65 -4.74
C CYS A 87 -5.56 -2.22 -5.20
N SER A 88 -5.53 -2.67 -6.43
CA SER A 88 -4.32 -3.22 -7.01
C SER A 88 -4.04 -2.62 -8.38
N GLY A 89 -2.75 -2.43 -8.65
CA GLY A 89 -2.26 -2.03 -9.96
C GLY A 89 -1.09 -2.90 -10.38
N ALA A 90 -0.98 -3.13 -11.67
CA ALA A 90 0.17 -3.81 -12.27
C ALA A 90 1.25 -2.79 -12.62
N ALA A 91 2.50 -3.16 -12.41
CA ALA A 91 3.69 -2.38 -12.76
C ALA A 91 4.86 -3.33 -13.03
N THR A 92 6.00 -2.78 -13.43
CA THR A 92 7.30 -3.47 -13.32
C THR A 92 7.99 -3.04 -12.02
N THR A 93 9.12 -3.67 -11.70
CA THR A 93 9.94 -3.27 -10.54
C THR A 93 10.69 -1.95 -10.75
N GLU A 94 10.53 -1.31 -11.91
CA GLU A 94 11.12 0.00 -12.18
C GLU A 94 10.41 1.13 -11.43
N LEU A 95 11.20 2.08 -10.92
CA LEU A 95 10.71 3.16 -10.07
C LEU A 95 9.65 4.01 -10.76
N GLY A 96 9.85 4.35 -12.02
CA GLY A 96 8.91 5.16 -12.81
C GLY A 96 7.55 4.49 -12.97
N ASP A 97 7.54 3.21 -13.29
CA ASP A 97 6.32 2.42 -13.44
C ASP A 97 5.56 2.28 -12.14
N LEU A 98 6.27 2.01 -11.04
CA LEU A 98 5.69 1.94 -9.70
C LEU A 98 5.09 3.29 -9.26
N CYS A 99 5.78 4.40 -9.54
CA CYS A 99 5.26 5.74 -9.30
C CYS A 99 3.98 5.99 -10.13
N GLY A 100 3.98 5.62 -11.39
CA GLY A 100 2.81 5.73 -12.28
C GLY A 100 1.64 4.90 -11.80
N CYS A 101 1.88 3.66 -11.38
CA CYS A 101 0.87 2.76 -10.83
C CYS A 101 0.23 3.35 -9.56
N LEU A 102 1.03 3.77 -8.59
CA LEU A 102 0.55 4.35 -7.33
C LEU A 102 -0.17 5.69 -7.54
N ALA A 103 0.30 6.51 -8.49
CA ALA A 103 -0.37 7.76 -8.84
C ALA A 103 -1.77 7.51 -9.45
N LYS A 104 -1.94 6.47 -10.27
CA LYS A 104 -3.25 6.06 -10.81
C LYS A 104 -4.17 5.59 -9.69
N ILE A 105 -3.72 4.68 -8.83
CA ILE A 105 -4.47 4.24 -7.66
C ILE A 105 -4.91 5.47 -6.83
N GLY A 106 -3.98 6.36 -6.51
CA GLY A 106 -4.29 7.57 -5.76
C GLY A 106 -5.26 8.52 -6.47
N ALA A 107 -5.25 8.61 -7.80
CA ALA A 107 -6.20 9.41 -8.58
C ALA A 107 -7.61 8.82 -8.53
N GLU A 108 -7.74 7.51 -8.67
CA GLU A 108 -9.02 6.80 -8.56
C GLU A 108 -9.68 7.03 -7.19
N PHE A 109 -8.89 7.01 -6.12
CA PHE A 109 -9.40 7.26 -4.76
C PHE A 109 -9.69 8.71 -4.41
N ARG A 110 -9.22 9.66 -5.19
CA ARG A 110 -9.65 11.06 -5.08
C ARG A 110 -10.98 11.32 -5.76
N ASN A 111 -11.45 10.39 -6.57
CA ASN A 111 -12.76 10.47 -7.23
C ASN A 111 -13.82 9.78 -6.34
N GLN A 112 -14.75 10.58 -5.79
CA GLN A 112 -15.80 10.09 -4.90
C GLN A 112 -16.73 9.07 -5.58
N GLU A 113 -17.04 9.26 -6.86
CA GLU A 113 -17.88 8.34 -7.62
C GLU A 113 -17.22 6.98 -7.77
N THR A 114 -15.91 6.97 -8.10
CA THR A 114 -15.12 5.74 -8.17
C THR A 114 -15.06 5.02 -6.81
N CYS A 115 -14.85 5.76 -5.72
CA CYS A 115 -14.86 5.20 -4.37
C CYS A 115 -16.20 4.56 -4.00
N SER A 116 -17.30 5.22 -4.32
CA SER A 116 -18.65 4.69 -4.06
C SER A 116 -18.92 3.42 -4.87
N ALA A 117 -18.60 3.42 -6.16
CA ALA A 117 -18.75 2.25 -7.02
C ALA A 117 -17.89 1.06 -6.54
N LEU A 118 -16.68 1.29 -6.07
CA LEU A 118 -15.83 0.26 -5.47
C LEU A 118 -16.41 -0.29 -4.16
N ALA A 119 -16.94 0.59 -3.30
CA ALA A 119 -17.59 0.17 -2.06
C ALA A 119 -18.81 -0.70 -2.33
N ASP A 120 -19.66 -0.31 -3.29
CA ASP A 120 -20.85 -1.08 -3.69
C ASP A 120 -20.46 -2.43 -4.28
N ALA A 121 -19.45 -2.48 -5.14
CA ALA A 121 -18.94 -3.72 -5.71
C ALA A 121 -18.39 -4.67 -4.62
N MET A 122 -17.69 -4.11 -3.63
CA MET A 122 -17.23 -4.89 -2.48
C MET A 122 -18.38 -5.43 -1.65
N LEU A 123 -19.37 -4.60 -1.31
CA LEU A 123 -20.54 -5.01 -0.53
C LEU A 123 -21.31 -6.12 -1.25
N LYS A 124 -21.52 -5.98 -2.56
CA LYS A 124 -22.15 -7.02 -3.38
C LYS A 124 -21.37 -8.33 -3.32
N LYS A 125 -20.05 -8.27 -3.50
CA LYS A 125 -19.18 -9.45 -3.43
C LYS A 125 -19.20 -10.11 -2.05
N TRP A 126 -19.25 -9.32 -0.96
CA TRP A 126 -19.40 -9.83 0.39
C TRP A 126 -20.74 -10.50 0.63
N ALA A 127 -21.83 -9.95 0.07
CA ALA A 127 -23.16 -10.54 0.17
C ALA A 127 -23.29 -11.88 -0.58
N GLU A 128 -22.48 -12.09 -1.63
CA GLU A 128 -22.43 -13.33 -2.41
C GLU A 128 -21.60 -14.44 -1.72
N LEU A 129 -20.81 -14.10 -0.70
CA LEU A 129 -20.02 -15.09 0.04
C LEU A 129 -20.87 -15.77 1.11
N GLU A 130 -20.98 -17.09 1.05
CA GLU A 130 -21.61 -17.85 2.12
C GLU A 130 -20.81 -17.75 3.42
N TYR A 131 -21.53 -17.58 4.53
CA TYR A 131 -20.95 -17.40 5.85
C TYR A 131 -20.21 -18.69 6.25
N GLY A 132 -18.87 -18.60 6.39
CA GLY A 132 -18.04 -19.70 6.87
C GLY A 132 -16.97 -20.21 5.91
N GLU A 133 -16.95 -19.76 4.67
CA GLU A 133 -15.89 -20.16 3.75
C GLU A 133 -14.62 -19.33 3.91
N THR A 134 -13.47 -20.02 3.92
CA THR A 134 -12.11 -19.42 3.84
C THR A 134 -11.89 -18.54 2.60
N THR A 135 -12.85 -18.53 1.71
CA THR A 135 -12.95 -17.70 0.49
C THR A 135 -13.07 -16.20 0.76
N ALA A 136 -13.55 -15.77 1.93
CA ALA A 136 -13.62 -14.34 2.26
C ALA A 136 -12.24 -13.66 2.21
N SER A 137 -11.22 -14.32 2.73
CA SER A 137 -9.84 -13.82 2.64
C SER A 137 -9.34 -13.76 1.20
N LYS A 138 -9.61 -14.80 0.41
CA LYS A 138 -9.25 -14.83 -1.03
C LYS A 138 -10.01 -13.78 -1.83
N ALA A 139 -11.27 -13.54 -1.53
CA ALA A 139 -12.07 -12.50 -2.18
C ALA A 139 -11.58 -11.10 -1.85
N PHE A 140 -11.16 -10.86 -0.60
CA PHE A 140 -10.64 -9.58 -0.15
C PHE A 140 -9.26 -9.28 -0.74
N TRP A 141 -8.34 -10.25 -0.69
CA TRP A 141 -6.98 -10.07 -1.20
C TRP A 141 -6.87 -10.24 -2.71
N GLY A 142 -7.96 -10.63 -3.38
CA GLY A 142 -7.99 -10.96 -4.79
C GLY A 142 -7.34 -12.33 -5.06
N GLN A 143 -7.64 -12.90 -6.23
CA GLN A 143 -6.90 -14.06 -6.70
C GLN A 143 -5.44 -13.66 -6.89
N SER A 144 -4.50 -14.54 -6.51
CA SER A 144 -3.10 -14.33 -6.88
C SER A 144 -3.05 -14.26 -8.39
N ILE A 145 -2.65 -13.11 -8.88
CA ILE A 145 -2.35 -12.94 -10.29
C ILE A 145 -1.10 -13.76 -10.55
N GLU A 146 -1.01 -14.25 -11.77
CA GLU A 146 0.11 -14.93 -12.39
C GLU A 146 1.48 -14.81 -11.69
N PRO A 147 2.41 -15.75 -11.83
CA PRO A 147 3.66 -15.78 -11.09
C PRO A 147 4.37 -14.43 -11.21
N GLY A 148 4.44 -13.70 -10.13
CA GLY A 148 5.01 -12.36 -10.07
C GLY A 148 5.19 -11.88 -8.63
N ILE A 149 5.91 -10.78 -8.47
CA ILE A 149 6.13 -10.15 -7.17
C ILE A 149 4.88 -9.38 -6.76
N VAL A 150 4.33 -9.66 -5.59
CA VAL A 150 3.17 -8.95 -5.03
C VAL A 150 3.60 -8.14 -3.81
N PHE A 151 3.42 -6.82 -3.89
CA PHE A 151 3.63 -5.92 -2.77
C PHE A 151 2.29 -5.56 -2.13
N VAL A 152 2.09 -5.96 -0.88
CA VAL A 152 0.94 -5.53 -0.08
C VAL A 152 1.37 -4.34 0.76
N THR A 153 0.67 -3.22 0.62
CA THR A 153 1.02 -1.98 1.30
C THR A 153 -0.11 -1.47 2.17
N ASN A 154 0.23 -0.99 3.36
CA ASN A 154 -0.73 -0.35 4.27
C ASN A 154 -0.08 0.88 4.90
N SER A 155 -0.64 2.04 4.65
CA SER A 155 -0.12 3.28 5.17
C SER A 155 -0.95 3.81 6.33
N LEU A 156 -0.39 3.74 7.52
CA LEU A 156 -1.00 4.18 8.77
C LEU A 156 -0.41 5.51 9.27
N HIS A 157 0.44 6.18 8.48
CA HIS A 157 1.19 7.35 8.90
C HIS A 157 0.31 8.56 9.26
N ARG A 158 -0.91 8.64 8.71
CA ARG A 158 -1.88 9.69 9.00
C ARG A 158 -2.79 9.40 10.18
N LEU A 159 -2.71 8.19 10.75
CA LEU A 159 -3.51 7.88 11.94
C LEU A 159 -3.06 8.77 13.12
N PRO A 160 -4.00 9.39 13.82
CA PRO A 160 -3.69 10.29 14.94
C PRO A 160 -3.32 9.51 16.21
N VAL A 161 -2.50 8.46 16.07
CA VAL A 161 -2.16 7.55 17.19
C VAL A 161 -1.53 8.28 18.37
N ARG A 162 -0.84 9.40 18.10
CA ARG A 162 -0.20 10.20 19.16
C ARG A 162 -1.20 11.03 19.97
N SER A 163 -2.38 11.30 19.45
CA SER A 163 -3.45 12.01 20.16
C SER A 163 -4.32 11.08 21.01
N VAL A 164 -4.16 9.76 20.85
CA VAL A 164 -4.89 8.78 21.64
C VAL A 164 -4.48 8.91 23.11
N ARG A 165 -5.47 9.05 24.00
CA ARG A 165 -5.30 9.15 25.45
C ARG A 165 -6.26 8.18 26.10
N PHE A 166 -5.80 7.53 27.14
CA PHE A 166 -6.62 6.78 28.06
C PHE A 166 -6.55 7.47 29.42
N SER A 167 -7.55 8.29 29.73
CA SER A 167 -7.53 9.15 30.94
C SER A 167 -6.32 10.09 30.91
N GLN A 168 -5.46 10.06 31.91
CA GLN A 168 -4.24 10.89 32.01
C GLN A 168 -3.00 10.21 31.39
N SER A 169 -3.15 8.99 30.88
CA SER A 169 -2.04 8.23 30.34
C SER A 169 -1.64 8.69 28.94
N ASN A 170 -0.34 8.68 28.66
CA ASN A 170 0.19 8.92 27.33
C ASN A 170 0.40 7.60 26.60
N LEU A 171 0.21 7.62 25.28
CA LEU A 171 0.58 6.48 24.43
C LEU A 171 2.10 6.32 24.44
N VAL A 172 2.57 5.17 24.90
CA VAL A 172 3.99 4.83 24.95
C VAL A 172 4.46 4.20 23.63
N GLY A 173 3.58 3.43 23.01
CA GLY A 173 3.88 2.77 21.74
C GLY A 173 2.63 2.35 20.99
N PHE A 174 2.77 2.14 19.71
CA PHE A 174 1.76 1.61 18.83
C PHE A 174 2.38 0.55 17.95
N ALA A 175 1.85 -0.65 17.98
CA ALA A 175 2.26 -1.76 17.13
C ALA A 175 0.99 -2.37 16.51
N PRO A 176 0.71 -2.12 15.22
CA PRO A 176 -0.43 -2.76 14.57
C PRO A 176 -0.16 -4.24 14.43
N GLN A 177 -1.20 -5.04 14.60
CA GLN A 177 -1.15 -6.43 14.23
C GLN A 177 -1.09 -6.54 12.70
N THR A 178 -0.11 -7.28 12.19
CA THR A 178 0.04 -7.53 10.76
C THR A 178 -0.37 -8.94 10.42
N CYS A 179 -1.07 -9.10 9.32
CA CYS A 179 -1.40 -10.40 8.76
C CYS A 179 -0.49 -10.63 7.54
N GLY A 180 0.56 -11.46 7.70
CA GLY A 180 1.46 -11.81 6.60
C GLY A 180 2.50 -10.73 6.25
N ASP A 181 3.06 -10.85 5.06
CA ASP A 181 4.13 -10.00 4.55
C ASP A 181 3.55 -8.71 3.93
N ALA A 182 3.58 -7.63 4.69
CA ALA A 182 3.10 -6.33 4.24
C ALA A 182 4.12 -5.23 4.53
N ILE A 183 4.18 -4.25 3.63
CA ILE A 183 4.91 -3.00 3.83
C ILE A 183 4.00 -2.06 4.63
N LEU A 184 4.39 -1.76 5.86
CA LEU A 184 3.65 -0.86 6.73
C LEU A 184 4.37 0.48 6.84
N ILE A 185 3.66 1.58 6.56
CA ILE A 185 4.16 2.92 6.84
C ILE A 185 3.46 3.46 8.08
N MET A 186 4.23 3.71 9.12
CA MET A 186 3.75 4.10 10.43
C MET A 186 4.24 5.49 10.82
N PRO A 187 3.46 6.25 11.63
CA PRO A 187 3.90 7.57 12.08
C PRO A 187 5.10 7.47 13.02
N ALA A 188 6.10 8.33 12.82
CA ALA A 188 7.20 8.56 13.73
C ALA A 188 7.13 9.98 14.33
N LYS A 189 7.99 10.31 15.29
CA LYS A 189 8.08 11.67 15.87
C LYS A 189 8.53 12.67 14.81
N ASP A 190 9.46 12.23 13.97
CA ASP A 190 10.02 13.00 12.88
C ASP A 190 10.10 12.06 11.67
N GLY A 191 9.12 12.16 10.76
CA GLY A 191 9.02 11.29 9.60
C GLY A 191 8.13 10.06 9.77
N VAL A 192 8.56 8.93 9.21
CA VAL A 192 7.83 7.66 9.23
C VAL A 192 8.74 6.46 9.49
N PHE A 193 8.16 5.38 9.99
CA PHE A 193 8.77 4.04 9.98
C PHE A 193 8.14 3.18 8.88
N VAL A 194 8.96 2.33 8.30
CA VAL A 194 8.57 1.25 7.37
C VAL A 194 9.04 -0.09 7.90
#